data_5e67eb149b71997d9f79cf08cdb8a193
#
_entry.id   5e67eb149b71997d9f79cf08cdb8a193
#
_cell.length_a   1.000
_cell.length_b   1.000
_cell.length_c   1.000
_cell.angle_alpha   90.00
_cell.angle_beta   90.00
_cell.angle_gamma   90.00
#
_symmetry.space_group_name_H-M   'P 1'
#
loop_
_entity.id
_entity.type
_entity.pdbx_description
1 polymer ?
#
loop_
_entity_poly.entity_id
_entity_poly.type
_entity_poly.pdbx_seq_one_letter_code
_entity_poly.pdbx_strand_id
1 'polypeptide(L)'
;YVDKVVLVQIMASWCPNCMDETKLLAELYEKYNSDGLEIISICFEPSTDFGKNKTGVEKLKRHFGTEHEYLIAGCASKNCATKKLPQLNHVMSFPTTLFIDREGAIRKIHTGFYGPGTGPYYKMYVEQTTSFIERLLADK
;
A
#
# COMPACT_ATOMS: atom_id res chain seq x y z
N TYR A 1 5.34 8.19 -11.81
CA TYR A 1 5.87 6.94 -12.39
C TYR A 1 5.22 6.69 -13.75
N VAL A 2 5.86 7.13 -14.79
CA VAL A 2 5.39 6.95 -16.16
C VAL A 2 5.68 5.52 -16.62
N ASP A 3 4.67 4.88 -17.21
CA ASP A 3 4.80 3.54 -17.80
C ASP A 3 5.17 2.43 -16.79
N LYS A 4 4.78 2.64 -15.54
CA LYS A 4 4.96 1.67 -14.46
C LYS A 4 3.62 1.21 -13.92
N VAL A 5 3.57 -0.02 -13.41
CA VAL A 5 2.45 -0.46 -12.58
C VAL A 5 2.70 0.05 -11.18
N VAL A 6 1.72 0.74 -10.60
CA VAL A 6 1.88 1.37 -9.28
C VAL A 6 0.83 0.83 -8.31
N LEU A 7 1.28 0.35 -7.16
CA LEU A 7 0.41 0.04 -6.04
C LEU A 7 0.51 1.18 -5.03
N VAL A 8 -0.63 1.76 -4.68
CA VAL A 8 -0.69 2.79 -3.66
C VAL A 8 -1.36 2.20 -2.42
N GLN A 9 -0.58 2.05 -1.36
CA GLN A 9 -1.07 1.56 -0.07
C GLN A 9 -1.40 2.75 0.82
N ILE A 10 -2.67 2.86 1.21
CA ILE A 10 -3.11 3.87 2.18
C ILE A 10 -3.13 3.17 3.54
N MET A 11 -2.26 3.59 4.44
CA MET A 11 -1.99 2.86 5.67
C MET A 11 -1.71 3.77 6.87
N ALA A 12 -1.59 3.13 8.04
CA ALA A 12 -1.09 3.77 9.24
C ALA A 12 -0.10 2.82 9.92
N SER A 13 0.97 3.34 10.48
CA SER A 13 2.03 2.50 11.08
C SER A 13 1.58 1.73 12.33
N TRP A 14 0.49 2.17 12.97
CA TRP A 14 -0.08 1.53 14.15
C TRP A 14 -1.10 0.42 13.82
N CYS A 15 -1.40 0.19 12.56
CA CYS A 15 -2.43 -0.75 12.13
C CYS A 15 -1.84 -2.15 11.89
N PRO A 16 -2.24 -3.19 12.65
CA PRO A 16 -1.66 -4.53 12.47
C PRO A 16 -1.84 -5.12 11.07
N ASN A 17 -3.03 -4.95 10.48
CA ASN A 17 -3.27 -5.42 9.11
C ASN A 17 -2.40 -4.70 8.10
N CYS A 18 -2.10 -3.42 8.33
CA CYS A 18 -1.19 -2.66 7.48
C CYS A 18 0.23 -3.22 7.56
N MET A 19 0.65 -3.67 8.74
CA MET A 19 1.96 -4.28 8.92
C MET A 19 2.09 -5.59 8.13
N ASP A 20 1.07 -6.43 8.21
CA ASP A 20 1.03 -7.69 7.46
C ASP A 20 1.05 -7.43 5.94
N GLU A 21 0.28 -6.45 5.48
CA GLU A 21 0.28 -6.08 4.06
C GLU A 21 1.62 -5.50 3.62
N THR A 22 2.24 -4.66 4.47
CA THR A 22 3.55 -4.07 4.17
C THR A 22 4.60 -5.14 3.93
N LYS A 23 4.57 -6.21 4.72
CA LYS A 23 5.48 -7.35 4.52
C LYS A 23 5.26 -8.00 3.15
N LEU A 24 4.01 -8.25 2.79
CA LEU A 24 3.67 -8.80 1.47
C LEU A 24 4.12 -7.87 0.36
N LEU A 25 3.85 -6.57 0.48
CA LEU A 25 4.25 -5.58 -0.52
C LEU A 25 5.76 -5.48 -0.68
N ALA A 26 6.51 -5.61 0.42
CA ALA A 26 7.97 -5.62 0.35
C ALA A 26 8.48 -6.81 -0.46
N GLU A 27 7.88 -7.98 -0.29
CA GLU A 27 8.21 -9.18 -1.05
C GLU A 27 7.88 -9.02 -2.53
N LEU A 28 6.72 -8.44 -2.84
CA LEU A 28 6.30 -8.19 -4.22
C LEU A 28 7.18 -7.14 -4.90
N TYR A 29 7.57 -6.10 -4.18
CA TYR A 29 8.45 -5.06 -4.69
C TYR A 29 9.81 -5.65 -5.08
N GLU A 30 10.39 -6.46 -4.20
CA GLU A 30 11.66 -7.12 -4.48
C GLU A 30 11.58 -8.01 -5.71
N LYS A 31 10.47 -8.73 -5.87
CA LYS A 31 10.29 -9.66 -6.98
C LYS A 31 10.02 -8.98 -8.31
N TYR A 32 9.23 -7.91 -8.33
CA TYR A 32 8.70 -7.33 -9.57
C TYR A 32 9.18 -5.92 -9.89
N ASN A 33 10.00 -5.31 -9.04
CA ASN A 33 10.46 -3.94 -9.28
C ASN A 33 11.22 -3.83 -10.62
N SER A 34 12.06 -4.79 -10.92
CA SER A 34 12.80 -4.80 -12.19
C SER A 34 11.88 -4.96 -13.41
N ASP A 35 10.69 -5.51 -13.22
CA ASP A 35 9.70 -5.69 -14.29
C ASP A 35 8.78 -4.47 -14.46
N GLY A 36 8.93 -3.47 -13.62
CA GLY A 36 8.18 -2.22 -13.71
C GLY A 36 7.15 -1.99 -12.62
N LEU A 37 7.23 -2.72 -11.50
CA LEU A 37 6.36 -2.48 -10.34
C LEU A 37 6.95 -1.42 -9.44
N GLU A 38 6.14 -0.41 -9.12
CA GLU A 38 6.43 0.59 -8.10
C GLU A 38 5.37 0.52 -7.02
N ILE A 39 5.77 0.84 -5.79
CA ILE A 39 4.86 0.85 -4.64
C ILE A 39 5.07 2.14 -3.88
N ILE A 40 3.96 2.80 -3.52
CA ILE A 40 3.96 4.00 -2.70
C ILE A 40 3.07 3.73 -1.49
N SER A 41 3.60 3.89 -0.29
CA SER A 41 2.81 3.79 0.93
C SER A 41 2.52 5.20 1.45
N ILE A 42 1.25 5.56 1.54
CA ILE A 42 0.80 6.84 2.08
C ILE A 42 0.36 6.59 3.53
N CYS A 43 1.09 7.18 4.47
CA CYS A 43 0.93 6.93 5.90
C CYS A 43 0.13 8.03 6.58
N PHE A 44 -1.02 7.66 7.16
CA PHE A 44 -1.85 8.56 7.97
C PHE A 44 -1.54 8.29 9.44
N GLU A 45 -0.62 9.08 10.00
CA GLU A 45 -0.09 8.86 11.33
C GLU A 45 -0.87 9.65 12.40
N PRO A 46 -0.84 9.21 13.68
CA PRO A 46 -1.69 9.78 14.73
C PRO A 46 -1.28 11.16 15.20
N SER A 47 -0.03 11.55 15.00
CA SER A 47 0.49 12.83 15.46
C SER A 47 0.37 13.91 14.40
N THR A 48 0.20 15.17 14.83
CA THR A 48 0.34 16.33 13.96
C THR A 48 1.81 16.75 13.81
N ASP A 49 2.70 16.16 14.61
CA ASP A 49 4.14 16.41 14.55
C ASP A 49 4.77 15.55 13.46
N PHE A 50 5.20 16.18 12.38
CA PHE A 50 5.83 15.50 11.26
C PHE A 50 7.07 14.70 11.68
N GLY A 51 7.87 15.23 12.60
CA GLY A 51 9.08 14.54 13.06
C GLY A 51 8.76 13.19 13.75
N LYS A 52 7.72 13.17 14.59
CA LYS A 52 7.27 11.94 15.24
C LYS A 52 6.74 10.92 14.23
N ASN A 53 5.96 11.38 13.28
CA ASN A 53 5.41 10.53 12.23
C ASN A 53 6.52 9.94 11.36
N LYS A 54 7.49 10.78 10.99
CA LYS A 54 8.65 10.34 10.20
C LYS A 54 9.45 9.29 10.93
N THR A 55 9.68 9.45 12.24
CA THR A 55 10.41 8.47 13.05
C THR A 55 9.69 7.13 13.06
N GLY A 56 8.37 7.13 13.23
CA GLY A 56 7.55 5.91 13.19
C GLY A 56 7.64 5.18 11.86
N VAL A 57 7.55 5.91 10.77
CA VAL A 57 7.64 5.34 9.43
C VAL A 57 9.05 4.80 9.15
N GLU A 58 10.09 5.49 9.58
CA GLU A 58 11.47 5.03 9.42
C GLU A 58 11.74 3.73 10.19
N LYS A 59 11.17 3.59 11.39
CA LYS A 59 11.24 2.34 12.15
C LYS A 59 10.58 1.20 11.39
N LEU A 60 9.42 1.47 10.79
CA LEU A 60 8.70 0.50 9.97
C LEU A 60 9.55 0.05 8.79
N LYS A 61 10.13 0.99 8.05
CA LYS A 61 11.00 0.67 6.92
C LYS A 61 12.16 -0.22 7.32
N ARG A 62 12.81 0.10 8.42
CA ARG A 62 13.94 -0.69 8.92
C ARG A 62 13.49 -2.09 9.35
N HIS A 63 12.34 -2.19 10.00
CA HIS A 63 11.82 -3.47 10.48
C HIS A 63 11.55 -4.45 9.35
N PHE A 64 10.95 -3.97 8.26
CA PHE A 64 10.60 -4.81 7.11
C PHE A 64 11.66 -4.83 6.02
N GLY A 65 12.70 -4.01 6.12
CA GLY A 65 13.72 -3.90 5.08
C GLY A 65 13.18 -3.41 3.75
N THR A 66 12.13 -2.58 3.78
CA THR A 66 11.47 -2.11 2.56
C THR A 66 12.25 -1.00 1.89
N GLU A 67 12.25 -1.02 0.56
CA GLU A 67 12.95 -0.01 -0.24
C GLU A 67 12.00 0.87 -1.05
N HIS A 68 10.70 0.56 -1.04
CA HIS A 68 9.73 1.39 -1.76
C HIS A 68 9.45 2.71 -1.04
N GLU A 69 8.82 3.64 -1.74
CA GLU A 69 8.59 5.00 -1.25
C GLU A 69 7.48 5.08 -0.21
N TYR A 70 7.72 5.87 0.84
CA TYR A 70 6.72 6.19 1.86
C TYR A 70 6.47 7.68 1.89
N LEU A 71 5.19 8.07 1.88
CA LEU A 71 4.75 9.46 2.03
C LEU A 71 3.96 9.58 3.33
N ILE A 72 4.11 10.70 4.01
CA ILE A 72 3.44 10.94 5.29
C ILE A 72 2.36 12.00 5.10
N ALA A 73 1.11 11.61 5.31
CA ALA A 73 -0.03 12.52 5.18
C ALA A 73 -0.41 13.22 6.49
N GLY A 74 0.13 12.76 7.62
CA GLY A 74 0.03 13.45 8.90
C GLY A 74 -1.28 13.32 9.66
N CYS A 75 -2.20 12.48 9.22
CA CYS A 75 -3.51 12.37 9.88
C CYS A 75 -4.06 10.95 9.78
N ALA A 76 -4.38 10.34 10.92
CA ALA A 76 -4.83 8.93 11.01
C ALA A 76 -6.34 8.75 10.89
N SER A 77 -7.13 9.81 10.83
CA SER A 77 -8.58 9.74 10.73
C SER A 77 -9.01 9.37 9.31
N LYS A 78 -10.02 8.51 9.17
CA LYS A 78 -10.59 8.17 7.86
C LYS A 78 -11.14 9.39 7.14
N ASN A 79 -11.75 10.33 7.89
CA ASN A 79 -12.24 11.57 7.31
C ASN A 79 -11.09 12.42 6.77
N CYS A 80 -9.97 12.44 7.47
CA CYS A 80 -8.77 13.15 7.05
C CYS A 80 -8.19 12.52 5.78
N ALA A 81 -8.16 11.19 5.70
CA ALA A 81 -7.72 10.47 4.51
C ALA A 81 -8.59 10.85 3.30
N THR A 82 -9.89 10.91 3.48
CA THR A 82 -10.83 11.33 2.41
C THR A 82 -10.55 12.76 1.96
N LYS A 83 -10.25 13.67 2.89
CA LYS A 83 -9.90 15.05 2.55
C LYS A 83 -8.59 15.17 1.79
N LYS A 84 -7.58 14.38 2.17
CA LYS A 84 -6.26 14.39 1.52
C LYS A 84 -6.29 13.77 0.14
N LEU A 85 -7.22 12.85 -0.09
CA LEU A 85 -7.36 12.14 -1.35
C LEU A 85 -8.80 12.31 -1.88
N PRO A 86 -9.18 13.54 -2.28
CA PRO A 86 -10.57 13.83 -2.67
C PRO A 86 -11.01 13.10 -3.93
N GLN A 87 -10.08 12.58 -4.74
CA GLN A 87 -10.40 11.77 -5.89
C GLN A 87 -10.99 10.41 -5.53
N LEU A 88 -10.85 10.00 -4.25
CA LEU A 88 -11.54 8.83 -3.73
C LEU A 88 -12.83 9.29 -3.08
N ASN A 89 -13.94 8.62 -3.39
CA ASN A 89 -15.24 8.95 -2.77
C ASN A 89 -15.19 8.70 -1.28
N HIS A 90 -14.40 7.69 -0.88
CA HIS A 90 -14.45 7.22 0.49
C HIS A 90 -13.27 6.29 0.79
N VAL A 91 -12.57 6.53 1.88
CA VAL A 91 -11.56 5.61 2.41
C VAL A 91 -12.20 4.81 3.53
N MET A 92 -12.57 3.55 3.25
CA MET A 92 -13.36 2.70 4.16
C MET A 92 -12.58 2.21 5.36
N SER A 93 -11.34 1.83 5.16
CA SER A 93 -10.51 1.24 6.21
C SER A 93 -9.04 1.28 5.83
N PHE A 94 -8.19 1.07 6.82
CA PHE A 94 -6.77 0.82 6.60
C PHE A 94 -6.51 -0.69 6.67
N PRO A 95 -5.70 -1.26 5.80
CA PRO A 95 -5.14 -0.61 4.61
C PRO A 95 -6.16 -0.56 3.46
N THR A 96 -5.99 0.39 2.57
CA THR A 96 -6.68 0.44 1.28
C THR A 96 -5.61 0.47 0.20
N THR A 97 -5.72 -0.39 -0.80
CA THR A 97 -4.71 -0.51 -1.84
C THR A 97 -5.30 -0.24 -3.21
N LEU A 98 -4.68 0.69 -3.94
CA LEU A 98 -5.04 1.03 -5.31
C LEU A 98 -4.07 0.34 -6.25
N PHE A 99 -4.61 -0.27 -7.31
CA PHE A 99 -3.81 -0.92 -8.35
C PHE A 99 -3.93 -0.08 -9.62
N ILE A 100 -2.83 0.54 -10.02
CA ILE A 100 -2.78 1.49 -11.15
C ILE A 100 -1.95 0.85 -12.25
N ASP A 101 -2.49 0.83 -13.48
CA ASP A 101 -1.82 0.24 -14.63
C ASP A 101 -0.76 1.19 -15.22
N ARG A 102 -0.09 0.73 -16.27
CA ARG A 102 0.96 1.50 -16.92
C ARG A 102 0.47 2.80 -17.59
N GLU A 103 -0.82 2.89 -17.86
CA GLU A 103 -1.45 4.08 -18.43
C GLU A 103 -1.92 5.07 -17.37
N GLY A 104 -1.78 4.74 -16.09
CA GLY A 104 -2.22 5.59 -14.99
C GLY A 104 -3.67 5.40 -14.60
N ALA A 105 -4.33 4.37 -15.11
CA ALA A 105 -5.73 4.09 -14.76
C ALA A 105 -5.81 3.20 -13.54
N ILE A 106 -6.74 3.52 -12.63
CA ILE A 106 -7.01 2.70 -11.45
C ILE A 106 -7.80 1.47 -11.91
N ARG A 107 -7.21 0.30 -11.79
CA ARG A 107 -7.81 -0.95 -12.25
C ARG A 107 -8.50 -1.73 -11.13
N LYS A 108 -8.12 -1.50 -9.88
CA LYS A 108 -8.69 -2.17 -8.72
C LYS A 108 -8.47 -1.35 -7.47
N ILE A 109 -9.45 -1.36 -6.58
CA ILE A 109 -9.36 -0.79 -5.22
C ILE A 109 -9.73 -1.91 -4.26
N HIS A 110 -8.81 -2.25 -3.34
CA HIS A 110 -9.07 -3.26 -2.32
C HIS A 110 -9.01 -2.61 -0.95
N THR A 111 -10.08 -2.72 -0.16
CA THR A 111 -10.14 -2.21 1.21
C THR A 111 -9.99 -3.35 2.20
N GLY A 112 -9.17 -3.14 3.23
CA GLY A 112 -8.85 -4.16 4.21
C GLY A 112 -7.76 -5.10 3.73
N PHE A 113 -7.50 -6.14 4.51
CA PHE A 113 -6.47 -7.12 4.19
C PHE A 113 -6.73 -8.42 4.95
N TYR A 114 -6.66 -9.53 4.24
CA TYR A 114 -6.72 -10.86 4.84
C TYR A 114 -5.30 -11.27 5.23
N GLY A 115 -4.93 -11.03 6.50
CA GLY A 115 -3.59 -11.33 7.00
C GLY A 115 -3.30 -12.82 7.16
N PRO A 116 -2.05 -13.18 7.49
CA PRO A 116 -1.64 -14.59 7.62
C PRO A 116 -2.51 -15.40 8.58
N GLY A 117 -3.07 -14.76 9.61
CA GLY A 117 -3.93 -15.42 10.58
C GLY A 117 -5.27 -15.89 10.03
N THR A 118 -5.66 -15.48 8.83
CA THR A 118 -6.92 -15.91 8.20
C THR A 118 -6.79 -17.22 7.43
N GLY A 119 -5.58 -17.83 7.39
CA GLY A 119 -5.35 -19.14 6.75
C GLY A 119 -5.62 -19.14 5.24
N PRO A 120 -6.63 -19.92 4.78
CA PRO A 120 -6.90 -20.02 3.33
C PRO A 120 -7.21 -18.69 2.65
N TYR A 121 -7.83 -17.75 3.37
CA TYR A 121 -8.15 -16.43 2.81
C TYR A 121 -6.90 -15.63 2.49
N TYR A 122 -5.88 -15.69 3.36
CA TYR A 122 -4.60 -15.04 3.11
C TYR A 122 -3.92 -15.63 1.88
N LYS A 123 -3.86 -16.95 1.79
CA LYS A 123 -3.26 -17.63 0.64
C LYS A 123 -3.95 -17.24 -0.66
N MET A 124 -5.27 -17.25 -0.65
CA MET A 124 -6.07 -16.85 -1.81
C MET A 124 -5.78 -15.38 -2.20
N TYR A 125 -5.72 -14.51 -1.21
CA TYR A 125 -5.42 -13.09 -1.43
C TYR A 125 -4.04 -12.90 -2.08
N VAL A 126 -3.02 -13.60 -1.58
CA VAL A 126 -1.67 -13.52 -2.13
C VAL A 126 -1.65 -14.00 -3.57
N GLU A 127 -2.28 -15.12 -3.86
CA GLU A 127 -2.33 -15.68 -5.21
C GLU A 127 -3.06 -14.78 -6.19
N GLN A 128 -4.21 -14.24 -5.81
CA GLN A 128 -5.01 -13.35 -6.65
C GLN A 128 -4.28 -12.03 -6.90
N THR A 129 -3.67 -11.47 -5.87
CA THR A 129 -2.93 -10.22 -5.96
C THR A 129 -1.71 -10.37 -6.85
N THR A 130 -0.94 -11.44 -6.66
CA THR A 130 0.23 -11.72 -7.47
C THR A 130 -0.15 -11.89 -8.94
N SER A 131 -1.19 -12.67 -9.23
CA SER A 131 -1.66 -12.89 -10.60
C SER A 131 -2.15 -11.59 -11.24
N PHE A 132 -2.81 -10.73 -10.48
CA PHE A 132 -3.30 -9.44 -10.97
C PHE A 132 -2.14 -8.52 -11.32
N ILE A 133 -1.11 -8.45 -10.47
CA ILE A 133 0.09 -7.66 -10.72
C ILE A 133 0.80 -8.15 -11.97
N GLU A 134 0.98 -9.46 -12.10
CA GLU A 134 1.63 -10.05 -13.28
C GLU A 134 0.88 -9.72 -14.56
N ARG A 135 -0.44 -9.74 -14.51
CA ARG A 135 -1.29 -9.38 -15.65
C ARG A 135 -1.13 -7.91 -16.04
N LEU A 136 -1.11 -7.01 -15.05
CA LEU A 136 -0.90 -5.58 -15.31
C LEU A 136 0.50 -5.31 -15.87
N LEU A 137 1.51 -6.02 -15.38
CA LEU A 137 2.89 -5.87 -15.88
C LEU A 137 3.03 -6.36 -17.31
N ALA A 138 2.30 -7.41 -17.69
CA ALA A 138 2.32 -7.96 -19.03
C ALA A 138 1.54 -7.10 -20.04
N ASP A 139 0.61 -6.30 -19.55
CA ASP A 139 -0.26 -5.45 -20.38
C ASP A 139 0.46 -4.13 -20.69
N LYS A 140 1.11 -4.09 -21.83
CA LYS A 140 1.91 -2.92 -22.27
C LYS A 140 1.15 -1.99 -23.18
#